data_d089fdd4038c256b42b86a7aea795f5e
#
_entry.id   d089fdd4038c256b42b86a7aea795f5e
#
_cell.length_a   1.000
_cell.length_b   1.000
_cell.length_c   1.000
_cell.angle_alpha   90.00
_cell.angle_beta   90.00
_cell.angle_gamma   90.00
#
_symmetry.space_group_name_H-M   'P 1'
#
loop_
_entity.id
_entity.type
_entity.pdbx_description
1 polymer ?
#
loop_
_entity_poly.entity_id
_entity_poly.type
_entity_poly.pdbx_seq_one_letter_code
_entity_poly.pdbx_strand_id
1 'polypeptide(L)'
;MGSTSESKLDLVIERPDSSVLDKVVVAVRQAIASGALAPGRRLTERELMELTGVSRTSIREAVRRLQSLGLMEATPTRGVRVALLGKAEVQHIFEVRDALEPAAAELFVHRATDEEVEDLAAQVVPPEAELGRRLDAVWRFDEILRTGCRNPLLQAILEPLHARIHALRRLSLTIPGRQDASTQEYLELVAAVRDRSPERAAAAAHRHVRAAAEAAMEAIDMLESRS
;
A
#
# COMPACT_ATOMS: atom_id res chain seq x y z
N MET A 1 9.89 41.45 -43.46
CA MET A 1 10.02 40.00 -43.28
C MET A 1 10.73 39.79 -41.95
N GLY A 2 9.97 39.61 -40.91
CA GLY A 2 10.49 39.36 -39.55
C GLY A 2 10.58 37.89 -39.29
N SER A 3 11.80 37.39 -39.13
CA SER A 3 12.05 36.00 -38.72
C SER A 3 11.77 35.90 -37.23
N THR A 4 10.66 35.21 -36.88
CA THR A 4 10.35 34.82 -35.51
C THR A 4 11.30 33.66 -35.16
N SER A 5 12.35 33.94 -34.39
CA SER A 5 13.18 32.89 -33.80
C SER A 5 12.35 32.14 -32.77
N GLU A 6 11.90 30.92 -33.13
CA GLU A 6 11.36 29.98 -32.14
C GLU A 6 12.46 29.62 -31.16
N SER A 7 12.31 30.12 -29.93
CA SER A 7 13.15 29.72 -28.79
C SER A 7 12.98 28.21 -28.57
N LYS A 8 14.02 27.46 -28.88
CA LYS A 8 14.06 26.01 -28.63
C LYS A 8 14.12 25.81 -27.10
N LEU A 9 13.03 25.31 -26.52
CA LEU A 9 12.95 24.99 -25.10
C LEU A 9 13.88 23.79 -24.86
N ASP A 10 15.01 24.01 -24.23
CA ASP A 10 15.99 22.96 -23.87
C ASP A 10 15.69 22.53 -22.42
N LEU A 11 15.03 21.39 -22.26
CA LEU A 11 14.69 20.79 -20.95
C LEU A 11 15.57 19.59 -20.67
N VAL A 12 16.89 19.77 -20.69
CA VAL A 12 17.82 18.71 -20.28
C VAL A 12 17.75 18.57 -18.76
N ILE A 13 17.07 17.53 -18.29
CA ILE A 13 17.06 17.12 -16.88
C ILE A 13 17.95 15.88 -16.74
N GLU A 14 19.12 16.06 -16.16
CA GLU A 14 19.90 14.93 -15.67
C GLU A 14 19.11 14.27 -14.52
N ARG A 15 18.71 13.01 -14.71
CA ARG A 15 18.04 12.24 -13.65
C ARG A 15 19.08 11.86 -12.60
N PRO A 16 18.99 12.38 -11.36
CA PRO A 16 19.76 11.80 -10.27
C PRO A 16 19.33 10.33 -10.11
N ASP A 17 20.26 9.50 -9.67
CA ASP A 17 20.10 8.06 -9.49
C ASP A 17 18.83 7.74 -8.68
N SER A 18 17.70 7.52 -9.38
CA SER A 18 16.37 7.23 -8.80
C SER A 18 16.40 5.98 -7.91
N SER A 19 17.43 5.14 -8.09
CA SER A 19 17.58 3.84 -7.44
C SER A 19 17.79 3.92 -5.92
N VAL A 20 18.52 4.92 -5.40
CA VAL A 20 18.81 5.03 -3.94
C VAL A 20 17.63 5.60 -3.20
N LEU A 21 16.97 6.63 -3.75
CA LEU A 21 15.76 7.22 -3.20
C LEU A 21 14.64 6.18 -3.09
N ASP A 22 14.39 5.45 -4.18
CA ASP A 22 13.34 4.43 -4.22
C ASP A 22 13.62 3.30 -3.23
N LYS A 23 14.89 2.87 -3.10
CA LYS A 23 15.29 1.86 -2.11
C LYS A 23 15.02 2.32 -0.67
N VAL A 24 15.30 3.57 -0.33
CA VAL A 24 15.00 4.13 1.00
C VAL A 24 13.49 4.17 1.23
N VAL A 25 12.72 4.66 0.26
CA VAL A 25 11.24 4.69 0.37
C VAL A 25 10.69 3.30 0.58
N VAL A 26 11.13 2.31 -0.21
CA VAL A 26 10.70 0.91 -0.07
C VAL A 26 11.08 0.34 1.30
N ALA A 27 12.31 0.54 1.75
CA ALA A 27 12.77 0.03 3.06
C ALA A 27 11.97 0.63 4.22
N VAL A 28 11.71 1.94 4.20
CA VAL A 28 10.90 2.60 5.25
C VAL A 28 9.44 2.13 5.20
N ARG A 29 8.86 1.98 4.01
CA ARG A 29 7.52 1.41 3.83
C ARG A 29 7.42 0.02 4.43
N GLN A 30 8.38 -0.85 4.13
CA GLN A 30 8.46 -2.20 4.70
C GLN A 30 8.61 -2.18 6.22
N ALA A 31 9.44 -1.29 6.77
CA ALA A 31 9.61 -1.14 8.21
C ALA A 31 8.31 -0.66 8.91
N ILE A 32 7.52 0.20 8.27
CA ILE A 32 6.19 0.59 8.76
C ILE A 32 5.21 -0.59 8.67
N ALA A 33 5.16 -1.27 7.53
CA ALA A 33 4.28 -2.41 7.32
C ALA A 33 4.57 -3.58 8.27
N SER A 34 5.85 -3.88 8.53
CA SER A 34 6.26 -4.92 9.49
C SER A 34 6.07 -4.50 10.97
N GLY A 35 5.85 -3.20 11.22
CA GLY A 35 5.75 -2.62 12.56
C GLY A 35 7.10 -2.35 13.24
N ALA A 36 8.22 -2.53 12.56
CA ALA A 36 9.54 -2.11 13.04
C ALA A 36 9.60 -0.58 13.27
N LEU A 37 8.84 0.16 12.45
CA LEU A 37 8.53 1.58 12.65
C LEU A 37 7.05 1.71 13.02
N ALA A 38 6.75 1.71 14.33
CA ALA A 38 5.39 1.79 14.83
C ALA A 38 4.70 3.13 14.47
N PRO A 39 3.36 3.16 14.29
CA PRO A 39 2.61 4.40 14.15
C PRO A 39 2.93 5.39 15.27
N GLY A 40 3.11 6.67 14.93
CA GLY A 40 3.47 7.73 15.88
C GLY A 40 4.95 7.78 16.27
N ARG A 41 5.77 6.77 15.90
CA ARG A 41 7.21 6.80 16.18
C ARG A 41 7.86 8.03 15.55
N ARG A 42 8.54 8.82 16.36
CA ARG A 42 9.32 9.99 15.91
C ARG A 42 10.67 9.54 15.38
N LEU A 43 11.11 10.16 14.31
CA LEU A 43 12.38 9.92 13.65
C LEU A 43 13.03 11.25 13.29
N THR A 44 14.34 11.32 13.45
CA THR A 44 15.14 12.45 12.96
C THR A 44 15.80 12.10 11.64
N GLU A 45 16.15 13.11 10.82
CA GLU A 45 16.94 12.88 9.59
C GLU A 45 18.23 12.11 9.90
N ARG A 46 18.89 12.42 11.04
CA ARG A 46 20.12 11.76 11.47
C ARG A 46 19.90 10.26 11.73
N GLU A 47 18.85 9.91 12.45
CA GLU A 47 18.49 8.53 12.74
C GLU A 47 18.19 7.75 11.45
N LEU A 48 17.48 8.36 10.51
CA LEU A 48 17.23 7.74 9.20
C LEU A 48 18.53 7.55 8.40
N MET A 49 19.48 8.50 8.47
CA MET A 49 20.79 8.34 7.85
C MET A 49 21.58 7.17 8.48
N GLU A 50 21.56 7.05 9.79
CA GLU A 50 22.24 5.96 10.53
C GLU A 50 21.61 4.60 10.18
N LEU A 51 20.28 4.51 10.07
CA LEU A 51 19.57 3.28 9.73
C LEU A 51 19.76 2.83 8.28
N THR A 52 19.92 3.78 7.35
CA THR A 52 19.93 3.48 5.90
C THR A 52 21.33 3.58 5.26
N GLY A 53 22.27 4.25 5.93
CA GLY A 53 23.59 4.53 5.36
C GLY A 53 23.59 5.55 4.21
N VAL A 54 22.50 6.31 4.02
CA VAL A 54 22.28 7.19 2.87
C VAL A 54 22.54 8.65 3.24
N SER A 55 22.90 9.47 2.26
CA SER A 55 23.19 10.89 2.44
C SER A 55 22.00 11.70 2.95
N ARG A 56 22.27 12.82 3.64
CA ARG A 56 21.20 13.71 4.14
C ARG A 56 20.27 14.20 3.05
N THR A 57 20.79 14.53 1.86
CA THR A 57 19.99 15.00 0.74
C THR A 57 18.99 13.93 0.29
N SER A 58 19.45 12.71 0.09
CA SER A 58 18.58 11.59 -0.31
C SER A 58 17.55 11.25 0.77
N ILE A 59 17.93 11.32 2.06
CA ILE A 59 16.97 11.15 3.17
C ILE A 59 15.87 12.22 3.15
N ARG A 60 16.21 13.49 2.92
CA ARG A 60 15.18 14.55 2.86
C ARG A 60 14.22 14.36 1.71
N GLU A 61 14.70 13.92 0.56
CA GLU A 61 13.86 13.60 -0.59
C GLU A 61 12.97 12.37 -0.31
N ALA A 62 13.53 11.32 0.29
CA ALA A 62 12.76 10.14 0.70
C ALA A 62 11.67 10.50 1.71
N VAL A 63 11.99 11.33 2.70
CA VAL A 63 11.03 11.83 3.69
C VAL A 63 9.91 12.62 3.02
N ARG A 64 10.22 13.53 2.09
CA ARG A 64 9.19 14.26 1.33
C ARG A 64 8.28 13.32 0.54
N ARG A 65 8.86 12.30 -0.08
CA ARG A 65 8.09 11.28 -0.79
C ARG A 65 7.21 10.47 0.16
N LEU A 66 7.73 10.06 1.31
CA LEU A 66 6.95 9.36 2.34
C LEU A 66 5.82 10.22 2.93
N GLN A 67 6.06 11.55 3.06
CA GLN A 67 5.02 12.51 3.45
C GLN A 67 3.95 12.65 2.37
N SER A 68 4.33 12.75 1.10
CA SER A 68 3.35 12.79 -0.02
C SER A 68 2.52 11.52 -0.13
N LEU A 69 3.06 10.38 0.33
CA LEU A 69 2.35 9.12 0.44
C LEU A 69 1.50 9.00 1.72
N GLY A 70 1.52 10.02 2.60
CA GLY A 70 0.82 9.99 3.88
C GLY A 70 1.33 8.96 4.88
N LEU A 71 2.57 8.49 4.73
CA LEU A 71 3.20 7.51 5.64
C LEU A 71 3.98 8.19 6.76
N MET A 72 4.39 9.42 6.55
CA MET A 72 5.07 10.24 7.55
C MET A 72 4.45 11.62 7.61
N GLU A 73 4.55 12.26 8.77
CA GLU A 73 4.10 13.61 9.04
C GLU A 73 5.24 14.46 9.60
N ALA A 74 5.25 15.76 9.29
CA ALA A 74 6.16 16.70 9.93
C ALA A 74 5.81 16.86 11.42
N THR A 75 6.82 16.94 12.28
CA THR A 75 6.60 17.25 13.70
C THR A 75 6.89 18.75 13.95
N PRO A 76 6.21 19.38 14.93
CA PRO A 76 6.49 20.77 15.29
C PRO A 76 7.94 21.01 15.72
N THR A 77 8.58 20.01 16.30
CA THR A 77 9.95 20.03 16.80
C THR A 77 10.86 19.25 15.86
N ARG A 78 11.39 19.86 14.82
CA ARG A 78 12.36 19.29 13.86
C ARG A 78 12.39 17.74 13.81
N GLY A 79 11.86 17.16 12.74
CA GLY A 79 11.81 15.73 12.50
C GLY A 79 10.50 15.30 11.83
N VAL A 80 10.31 14.02 11.76
CA VAL A 80 9.11 13.40 11.21
C VAL A 80 8.61 12.32 12.17
N ARG A 81 7.36 11.96 12.03
CA ARG A 81 6.80 10.77 12.70
C ARG A 81 6.10 9.88 11.69
N VAL A 82 6.02 8.60 11.98
CA VAL A 82 5.14 7.69 11.27
C VAL A 82 3.70 8.18 11.46
N ALA A 83 2.95 8.31 10.38
CA ALA A 83 1.58 8.83 10.42
C ALA A 83 0.69 8.00 11.35
N LEU A 84 -0.17 8.70 12.08
CA LEU A 84 -1.24 8.10 12.88
C LEU A 84 -2.53 8.28 12.08
N LEU A 85 -3.10 7.18 11.63
CA LEU A 85 -4.36 7.21 10.90
C LEU A 85 -5.52 7.30 11.90
N GLY A 86 -6.21 8.45 11.89
CA GLY A 86 -7.44 8.61 12.65
C GLY A 86 -8.63 7.90 11.99
N LYS A 87 -9.69 7.61 12.76
CA LYS A 87 -10.90 6.90 12.28
C LYS A 87 -11.47 7.46 10.99
N ALA A 88 -11.66 8.78 10.91
CA ALA A 88 -12.22 9.43 9.73
C ALA A 88 -11.35 9.20 8.49
N GLU A 89 -10.03 9.25 8.63
CA GLU A 89 -9.11 9.00 7.53
C GLU A 89 -9.12 7.53 7.10
N VAL A 90 -9.19 6.60 8.05
CA VAL A 90 -9.32 5.16 7.78
C VAL A 90 -10.62 4.91 7.01
N GLN A 91 -11.73 5.50 7.43
CA GLN A 91 -12.99 5.40 6.71
C GLN A 91 -12.86 5.89 5.26
N HIS A 92 -12.30 7.08 5.03
CA HIS A 92 -12.10 7.61 3.68
C HIS A 92 -11.20 6.70 2.82
N ILE A 93 -10.14 6.10 3.40
CA ILE A 93 -9.30 5.13 2.69
C ILE A 93 -10.13 3.93 2.22
N PHE A 94 -10.96 3.37 3.10
CA PHE A 94 -11.78 2.21 2.76
C PHE A 94 -12.90 2.55 1.77
N GLU A 95 -13.49 3.73 1.80
CA GLU A 95 -14.45 4.21 0.79
C GLU A 95 -13.82 4.24 -0.61
N VAL A 96 -12.59 4.75 -0.73
CA VAL A 96 -11.85 4.76 -2.01
C VAL A 96 -11.48 3.34 -2.45
N ARG A 97 -11.04 2.48 -1.52
CA ARG A 97 -10.76 1.07 -1.81
C ARG A 97 -11.98 0.33 -2.34
N ASP A 98 -13.13 0.51 -1.68
CA ASP A 98 -14.39 -0.13 -2.04
C ASP A 98 -14.88 0.27 -3.44
N ALA A 99 -14.56 1.49 -3.87
CA ALA A 99 -14.85 1.95 -5.22
C ALA A 99 -13.87 1.42 -6.27
N LEU A 100 -12.59 1.21 -5.94
CA LEU A 100 -11.54 0.95 -6.94
C LEU A 100 -11.04 -0.51 -6.96
N GLU A 101 -10.97 -1.21 -5.84
CA GLU A 101 -10.44 -2.58 -5.81
C GLU A 101 -11.36 -3.59 -6.51
N PRO A 102 -12.71 -3.52 -6.41
CA PRO A 102 -13.58 -4.35 -7.24
C PRO A 102 -13.37 -4.15 -8.74
N ALA A 103 -13.21 -2.89 -9.18
CA ALA A 103 -12.90 -2.59 -10.58
C ALA A 103 -11.52 -3.12 -11.00
N ALA A 104 -10.52 -3.08 -10.11
CA ALA A 104 -9.21 -3.68 -10.38
C ALA A 104 -9.32 -5.21 -10.54
N ALA A 105 -10.11 -5.89 -9.69
CA ALA A 105 -10.32 -7.33 -9.76
C ALA A 105 -11.04 -7.73 -11.05
N GLU A 106 -12.07 -7.01 -11.45
CA GLU A 106 -12.77 -7.20 -12.72
C GLU A 106 -11.82 -7.07 -13.92
N LEU A 107 -11.05 -5.98 -13.96
CA LEU A 107 -10.06 -5.73 -15.01
C LEU A 107 -8.96 -6.80 -15.04
N PHE A 108 -8.53 -7.29 -13.86
CA PHE A 108 -7.56 -8.37 -13.74
C PHE A 108 -8.08 -9.64 -14.42
N VAL A 109 -9.34 -10.04 -14.17
CA VAL A 109 -9.95 -11.21 -14.81
C VAL A 109 -9.92 -11.12 -16.34
N HIS A 110 -10.16 -9.93 -16.89
CA HIS A 110 -10.15 -9.73 -18.35
C HIS A 110 -8.76 -9.66 -18.97
N ARG A 111 -7.73 -9.31 -18.21
CA ARG A 111 -6.43 -8.88 -18.77
C ARG A 111 -5.24 -9.70 -18.31
N ALA A 112 -5.35 -10.40 -17.18
CA ALA A 112 -4.28 -11.20 -16.63
C ALA A 112 -4.07 -12.48 -17.45
N THR A 113 -2.79 -12.86 -17.58
CA THR A 113 -2.40 -14.16 -18.14
C THR A 113 -2.71 -15.28 -17.14
N ASP A 114 -2.71 -16.55 -17.61
CA ASP A 114 -2.90 -17.69 -16.72
C ASP A 114 -1.76 -17.81 -15.70
N GLU A 115 -0.55 -17.44 -16.08
CA GLU A 115 0.61 -17.38 -15.17
C GLU A 115 0.38 -16.36 -14.03
N GLU A 116 -0.07 -15.15 -14.35
CA GLU A 116 -0.39 -14.13 -13.35
C GLU A 116 -1.54 -14.56 -12.42
N VAL A 117 -2.50 -15.33 -12.90
CA VAL A 117 -3.56 -15.93 -12.07
C VAL A 117 -3.00 -16.95 -11.09
N GLU A 118 -2.10 -17.81 -11.52
CA GLU A 118 -1.46 -18.77 -10.64
C GLU A 118 -0.47 -18.10 -9.67
N ASP A 119 0.25 -17.08 -10.09
CA ASP A 119 1.09 -16.26 -9.21
C ASP A 119 0.25 -15.57 -8.12
N LEU A 120 -0.92 -15.04 -8.47
CA LEU A 120 -1.87 -14.47 -7.51
C LEU A 120 -2.33 -15.52 -6.51
N ALA A 121 -2.71 -16.69 -6.98
CA ALA A 121 -3.18 -17.80 -6.14
C ALA A 121 -2.10 -18.28 -5.17
N ALA A 122 -0.84 -18.31 -5.60
CA ALA A 122 0.29 -18.72 -4.78
C ALA A 122 0.56 -17.77 -3.59
N GLN A 123 0.00 -16.56 -3.59
CA GLN A 123 0.12 -15.62 -2.48
C GLN A 123 -0.89 -15.89 -1.36
N VAL A 124 -1.86 -16.77 -1.54
CA VAL A 124 -2.80 -17.09 -0.46
C VAL A 124 -2.13 -18.06 0.50
N VAL A 125 -1.82 -17.58 1.70
CA VAL A 125 -1.18 -18.38 2.75
C VAL A 125 -2.20 -18.87 3.78
N PRO A 126 -1.94 -20.02 4.44
CA PRO A 126 -2.86 -20.55 5.46
C PRO A 126 -2.95 -19.62 6.68
N PRO A 127 -4.05 -19.68 7.45
CA PRO A 127 -4.27 -18.78 8.58
C PRO A 127 -3.23 -18.92 9.71
N GLU A 128 -2.58 -20.08 9.83
CA GLU A 128 -1.53 -20.33 10.82
C GLU A 128 -0.16 -19.76 10.43
N ALA A 129 -0.02 -19.20 9.22
CA ALA A 129 1.22 -18.60 8.79
C ALA A 129 1.60 -17.44 9.71
N GLU A 130 2.91 -17.31 9.99
CA GLU A 130 3.44 -16.20 10.78
C GLU A 130 2.98 -14.85 10.20
N LEU A 131 2.66 -13.89 11.09
CA LEU A 131 2.10 -12.60 10.71
C LEU A 131 2.96 -11.86 9.67
N GLY A 132 4.30 -11.89 9.80
CA GLY A 132 5.21 -11.26 8.83
C GLY A 132 5.05 -11.86 7.44
N ARG A 133 5.09 -13.21 7.34
CA ARG A 133 4.88 -13.93 6.07
C ARG A 133 3.52 -13.63 5.44
N ARG A 134 2.48 -13.53 6.27
CA ARG A 134 1.13 -13.18 5.82
C ARG A 134 1.07 -11.77 5.24
N LEU A 135 1.66 -10.79 5.93
CA LEU A 135 1.70 -9.42 5.46
C LEU A 135 2.47 -9.27 4.14
N ASP A 136 3.59 -10.00 3.99
CA ASP A 136 4.36 -10.02 2.75
C ASP A 136 3.58 -10.67 1.60
N ALA A 137 2.89 -11.79 1.86
CA ALA A 137 2.08 -12.48 0.87
C ALA A 137 0.93 -11.60 0.37
N VAL A 138 0.22 -10.96 1.27
CA VAL A 138 -0.88 -10.05 0.89
C VAL A 138 -0.36 -8.80 0.15
N TRP A 139 0.82 -8.30 0.52
CA TRP A 139 1.46 -7.23 -0.25
C TRP A 139 1.66 -7.63 -1.72
N ARG A 140 2.22 -8.82 -1.95
CA ARG A 140 2.44 -9.35 -3.31
C ARG A 140 1.13 -9.63 -4.04
N PHE A 141 0.13 -10.15 -3.33
CA PHE A 141 -1.21 -10.35 -3.88
C PHE A 141 -1.79 -9.05 -4.44
N ASP A 142 -1.78 -7.99 -3.64
CA ASP A 142 -2.29 -6.68 -4.04
C ASP A 142 -1.45 -6.09 -5.21
N GLU A 143 -0.14 -6.31 -5.23
CA GLU A 143 0.75 -5.86 -6.30
C GLU A 143 0.44 -6.57 -7.62
N ILE A 144 0.30 -7.91 -7.60
CA ILE A 144 -0.04 -8.71 -8.79
C ILE A 144 -1.40 -8.29 -9.33
N LEU A 145 -2.41 -8.19 -8.47
CA LEU A 145 -3.77 -7.78 -8.88
C LEU A 145 -3.76 -6.37 -9.50
N ARG A 146 -3.10 -5.42 -8.86
CA ARG A 146 -3.02 -4.03 -9.30
C ARG A 146 -2.23 -3.88 -10.60
N THR A 147 -1.13 -4.61 -10.79
CA THR A 147 -0.34 -4.54 -12.03
C THR A 147 -1.02 -5.28 -13.17
N GLY A 148 -1.57 -6.46 -12.90
CA GLY A 148 -2.26 -7.28 -13.88
C GLY A 148 -3.60 -6.70 -14.37
N CYS A 149 -4.21 -5.77 -13.62
CA CYS A 149 -5.39 -5.03 -14.11
C CYS A 149 -5.06 -4.11 -15.31
N ARG A 150 -3.78 -3.85 -15.60
CA ARG A 150 -3.28 -3.06 -16.75
C ARG A 150 -4.00 -1.73 -16.95
N ASN A 151 -4.34 -1.05 -15.83
CA ASN A 151 -4.88 0.30 -15.83
C ASN A 151 -3.92 1.23 -15.07
N PRO A 152 -3.03 1.97 -15.76
CA PRO A 152 -2.01 2.80 -15.12
C PRO A 152 -2.59 3.90 -14.22
N LEU A 153 -3.77 4.44 -14.54
CA LEU A 153 -4.42 5.47 -13.72
C LEU A 153 -4.93 4.88 -12.40
N LEU A 154 -5.58 3.71 -12.45
CA LEU A 154 -6.04 3.00 -11.27
C LEU A 154 -4.85 2.60 -10.38
N GLN A 155 -3.76 2.11 -10.97
CA GLN A 155 -2.52 1.80 -10.27
C GLN A 155 -1.95 3.04 -9.55
N ALA A 156 -1.87 4.18 -10.22
CA ALA A 156 -1.33 5.42 -9.66
C ALA A 156 -2.17 5.96 -8.48
N ILE A 157 -3.48 5.70 -8.47
CA ILE A 157 -4.36 6.09 -7.37
C ILE A 157 -4.24 5.11 -6.19
N LEU A 158 -4.22 3.80 -6.45
CA LEU A 158 -4.17 2.79 -5.41
C LEU A 158 -2.78 2.67 -4.75
N GLU A 159 -1.69 2.86 -5.48
CA GLU A 159 -0.33 2.66 -4.95
C GLU A 159 -0.03 3.48 -3.68
N PRO A 160 -0.32 4.79 -3.59
CA PRO A 160 -0.14 5.56 -2.37
C PRO A 160 -0.97 5.03 -1.20
N LEU A 161 -2.18 4.53 -1.48
CA LEU A 161 -3.10 4.01 -0.46
C LEU A 161 -2.61 2.66 0.10
N HIS A 162 -2.03 1.79 -0.74
CA HIS A 162 -1.57 0.47 -0.32
C HIS A 162 -0.60 0.50 0.86
N ALA A 163 0.31 1.45 0.89
CA ALA A 163 1.24 1.58 2.00
C ALA A 163 0.53 1.89 3.34
N ARG A 164 -0.51 2.73 3.29
CA ARG A 164 -1.35 3.07 4.46
C ARG A 164 -2.23 1.90 4.88
N ILE A 165 -2.78 1.19 3.90
CA ILE A 165 -3.59 -0.02 4.10
C ILE A 165 -2.77 -1.11 4.80
N HIS A 166 -1.51 -1.30 4.42
CA HIS A 166 -0.65 -2.29 5.07
C HIS A 166 -0.41 -2.01 6.55
N ALA A 167 -0.24 -0.74 6.93
CA ALA A 167 -0.16 -0.36 8.34
C ALA A 167 -1.45 -0.71 9.10
N LEU A 168 -2.61 -0.47 8.48
CA LEU A 168 -3.93 -0.81 9.04
C LEU A 168 -4.19 -2.32 9.07
N ARG A 169 -3.72 -3.05 8.04
CA ARG A 169 -3.90 -4.50 7.93
C ARG A 169 -3.23 -5.24 9.10
N ARG A 170 -2.02 -4.83 9.49
CA ARG A 170 -1.38 -5.37 10.67
C ARG A 170 -2.27 -5.26 11.92
N LEU A 171 -2.93 -4.12 12.06
CA LEU A 171 -3.84 -3.85 13.16
C LEU A 171 -5.09 -4.72 13.08
N SER A 172 -5.77 -4.76 11.93
CA SER A 172 -7.00 -5.55 11.76
C SER A 172 -6.76 -7.05 11.94
N LEU A 173 -5.61 -7.57 11.56
CA LEU A 173 -5.25 -8.99 11.75
C LEU A 173 -5.01 -9.38 13.23
N THR A 174 -5.00 -8.43 14.16
CA THR A 174 -5.01 -8.75 15.61
C THR A 174 -6.41 -9.07 16.14
N ILE A 175 -7.46 -8.77 15.39
CA ILE A 175 -8.83 -9.09 15.76
C ILE A 175 -9.04 -10.61 15.69
N PRO A 176 -9.59 -11.24 16.75
CA PRO A 176 -9.81 -12.69 16.78
C PRO A 176 -10.64 -13.18 15.59
N GLY A 177 -10.20 -14.27 14.95
CA GLY A 177 -10.87 -14.85 13.79
C GLY A 177 -10.65 -14.11 12.45
N ARG A 178 -10.08 -12.89 12.47
CA ARG A 178 -9.88 -12.10 11.24
C ARG A 178 -8.89 -12.73 10.28
N GLN A 179 -7.91 -13.47 10.79
CA GLN A 179 -6.92 -14.15 9.95
C GLN A 179 -7.57 -15.24 9.11
N ASP A 180 -8.44 -16.06 9.72
CA ASP A 180 -9.18 -17.14 9.04
C ASP A 180 -10.14 -16.54 8.00
N ALA A 181 -10.94 -15.56 8.41
CA ALA A 181 -11.86 -14.85 7.51
C ALA A 181 -11.15 -14.22 6.31
N SER A 182 -10.02 -13.54 6.55
CA SER A 182 -9.23 -12.93 5.47
C SER A 182 -8.70 -13.97 4.48
N THR A 183 -8.19 -15.11 4.97
CA THR A 183 -7.72 -16.18 4.08
C THR A 183 -8.87 -16.69 3.21
N GLN A 184 -10.05 -16.91 3.79
CA GLN A 184 -11.22 -17.38 3.05
C GLN A 184 -11.69 -16.37 1.98
N GLU A 185 -11.68 -15.09 2.30
CA GLU A 185 -12.00 -14.00 1.36
C GLU A 185 -11.05 -14.00 0.15
N TYR A 186 -9.74 -14.18 0.38
CA TYR A 186 -8.77 -14.30 -0.71
C TYR A 186 -8.96 -15.56 -1.54
N LEU A 187 -9.28 -16.71 -0.93
CA LEU A 187 -9.61 -17.94 -1.65
C LEU A 187 -10.83 -17.78 -2.55
N GLU A 188 -11.87 -17.09 -2.07
CA GLU A 188 -13.05 -16.78 -2.88
C GLU A 188 -12.72 -15.87 -4.08
N LEU A 189 -11.87 -14.86 -3.87
CA LEU A 189 -11.42 -13.97 -4.95
C LEU A 189 -10.59 -14.75 -5.98
N VAL A 190 -9.64 -15.58 -5.55
CA VAL A 190 -8.83 -16.42 -6.44
C VAL A 190 -9.71 -17.39 -7.21
N ALA A 191 -10.69 -18.03 -6.57
CA ALA A 191 -11.62 -18.93 -7.26
C ALA A 191 -12.40 -18.21 -8.37
N ALA A 192 -12.90 -17.00 -8.09
CA ALA A 192 -13.59 -16.17 -9.08
C ALA A 192 -12.68 -15.76 -10.25
N VAL A 193 -11.41 -15.44 -9.96
CA VAL A 193 -10.40 -15.10 -10.98
C VAL A 193 -10.05 -16.32 -11.84
N ARG A 194 -9.85 -17.51 -11.26
CA ARG A 194 -9.62 -18.76 -12.00
C ARG A 194 -10.78 -19.16 -12.88
N ASP A 195 -12.01 -18.93 -12.39
CA ASP A 195 -13.23 -19.16 -13.16
C ASP A 195 -13.45 -18.09 -14.26
N ARG A 196 -12.54 -17.13 -14.38
CA ARG A 196 -12.66 -15.99 -15.32
C ARG A 196 -14.01 -15.29 -15.21
N SER A 197 -14.54 -15.12 -13.98
CA SER A 197 -15.82 -14.47 -13.68
C SER A 197 -15.60 -13.06 -13.12
N PRO A 198 -15.67 -12.00 -13.95
CA PRO A 198 -15.38 -10.63 -13.53
C PRO A 198 -16.33 -10.14 -12.44
N GLU A 199 -17.64 -10.44 -12.55
CA GLU A 199 -18.65 -10.01 -11.58
C GLU A 199 -18.43 -10.68 -10.21
N ARG A 200 -18.07 -11.99 -10.19
CA ARG A 200 -17.75 -12.70 -8.96
C ARG A 200 -16.47 -12.19 -8.31
N ALA A 201 -15.45 -11.86 -9.12
CA ALA A 201 -14.20 -11.30 -8.64
C ALA A 201 -14.42 -9.91 -8.02
N ALA A 202 -15.17 -9.03 -8.70
CA ALA A 202 -15.55 -7.73 -8.17
C ALA A 202 -16.35 -7.85 -6.86
N ALA A 203 -17.33 -8.75 -6.80
CA ALA A 203 -18.12 -8.98 -5.59
C ALA A 203 -17.29 -9.55 -4.43
N ALA A 204 -16.32 -10.44 -4.70
CA ALA A 204 -15.40 -10.96 -3.69
C ALA A 204 -14.46 -9.87 -3.16
N ALA A 205 -13.90 -9.03 -4.03
CA ALA A 205 -13.07 -7.89 -3.64
C ALA A 205 -13.85 -6.89 -2.78
N HIS A 206 -15.09 -6.56 -3.16
CA HIS A 206 -15.97 -5.69 -2.39
C HIS A 206 -16.23 -6.23 -0.98
N ARG A 207 -16.58 -7.53 -0.84
CA ARG A 207 -16.78 -8.14 0.48
C ARG A 207 -15.51 -8.09 1.33
N HIS A 208 -14.35 -8.40 0.73
CA HIS A 208 -13.06 -8.31 1.42
C HIS A 208 -12.77 -6.91 1.96
N VAL A 209 -12.95 -5.88 1.13
CA VAL A 209 -12.67 -4.49 1.51
C VAL A 209 -13.57 -4.07 2.68
N ARG A 210 -14.86 -4.41 2.65
CA ARG A 210 -15.81 -4.09 3.74
C ARG A 210 -15.47 -4.80 5.04
N ALA A 211 -15.20 -6.10 4.99
CA ALA A 211 -14.80 -6.87 6.18
C ALA A 211 -13.45 -6.36 6.76
N ALA A 212 -12.52 -5.95 5.90
CA ALA A 212 -11.27 -5.33 6.33
C ALA A 212 -11.48 -3.95 6.96
N ALA A 213 -12.45 -3.15 6.47
CA ALA A 213 -12.82 -1.86 7.05
C ALA A 213 -13.38 -2.04 8.47
N GLU A 214 -14.33 -2.96 8.65
CA GLU A 214 -14.94 -3.27 9.95
C GLU A 214 -13.88 -3.69 10.98
N ALA A 215 -12.99 -4.62 10.60
CA ALA A 215 -11.92 -5.07 11.49
C ALA A 215 -10.89 -3.98 11.80
N ALA A 216 -10.57 -3.10 10.85
CA ALA A 216 -9.66 -1.97 11.09
C ALA A 216 -10.26 -0.95 12.06
N MET A 217 -11.54 -0.64 11.91
CA MET A 217 -12.26 0.27 12.81
C MET A 217 -12.34 -0.30 14.23
N GLU A 218 -12.68 -1.58 14.37
CA GLU A 218 -12.72 -2.27 15.67
C GLU A 218 -11.33 -2.23 16.35
N ALA A 219 -10.26 -2.50 15.60
CA ALA A 219 -8.90 -2.45 16.15
C ALA A 219 -8.51 -1.05 16.64
N ILE A 220 -8.94 0.01 15.94
CA ILE A 220 -8.70 1.39 16.37
C ILE A 220 -9.49 1.70 17.63
N ASP A 221 -10.76 1.28 17.73
CA ASP A 221 -11.60 1.47 18.92
C ASP A 221 -10.97 0.81 20.15
N MET A 222 -10.42 -0.39 19.98
CA MET A 222 -9.71 -1.09 21.05
C MET A 222 -8.43 -0.36 21.51
N LEU A 223 -7.73 0.31 20.59
CA LEU A 223 -6.54 1.09 20.96
C LEU A 223 -6.88 2.38 21.69
N GLU A 224 -7.91 3.11 21.21
CA GLU A 224 -8.35 4.34 21.86
C GLU A 224 -8.90 4.11 23.26
N SER A 225 -9.58 2.97 23.48
CA SER A 225 -10.11 2.61 24.81
C SER A 225 -9.05 2.24 25.86
N ARG A 226 -7.80 1.99 25.40
CA ARG A 226 -6.66 1.64 26.28
C ARG A 226 -5.72 2.82 26.56
N SER A 227 -5.93 3.97 25.90
CA SER A 227 -5.09 5.17 26.00
C SER A 227 -5.69 6.19 26.95
#